data_0c7f25efbb06aea998e60da226b645d9
#
_entry.id   0c7f25efbb06aea998e60da226b645d9
#
_cell.length_a   1.000
_cell.length_b   1.000
_cell.length_c   1.000
_cell.angle_alpha   90.00
_cell.angle_beta   90.00
_cell.angle_gamma   90.00
#
_symmetry.space_group_name_H-M   'P 1'
#
loop_
_entity.id
_entity.type
_entity.pdbx_description
1 polymer ?
#
loop_
_entity_poly.entity_id
_entity_poly.type
_entity_poly.pdbx_seq_one_letter_code
_entity_poly.pdbx_strand_id
1 'polypeptide(L)'
;MTSQIITLVGVLVGALTSFFATSMAERARFHRTLATRWDERKLDAYIEYISCVKEEVRASRQAIEAGERGEDNSQALSEMAAAEARRSVLFEGLVLLSNEAAADAARSVNQRTWDLLEWTLDPGAEASARRSELSILVIEALNTLHRAARSDLAMGDPRRATGRRRATPAL
;
A
#
# COMPACT_ATOMS: atom_id res chain seq x y z
N MET A 1 4.15 34.62 -57.16
CA MET A 1 3.11 34.38 -56.14
C MET A 1 3.08 32.94 -55.65
N THR A 2 3.25 31.91 -56.50
CA THR A 2 3.25 30.48 -56.09
C THR A 2 4.33 30.12 -55.05
N SER A 3 5.53 30.69 -55.17
CA SER A 3 6.64 30.42 -54.25
C SER A 3 6.35 30.89 -52.81
N GLN A 4 5.67 32.02 -52.63
CA GLN A 4 5.31 32.55 -51.33
C GLN A 4 4.23 31.71 -50.62
N ILE A 5 3.29 31.13 -51.35
CA ILE A 5 2.25 30.26 -50.84
C ILE A 5 2.86 28.95 -50.35
N ILE A 6 3.81 28.37 -51.09
CA ILE A 6 4.49 27.13 -50.69
C ILE A 6 5.30 27.33 -49.41
N THR A 7 5.97 28.47 -49.27
CA THR A 7 6.70 28.79 -48.04
C THR A 7 5.76 28.95 -46.83
N LEU A 8 4.62 29.64 -47.00
CA LEU A 8 3.64 29.83 -45.95
C LEU A 8 3.02 28.50 -45.46
N VAL A 9 2.69 27.62 -46.43
CA VAL A 9 2.16 26.26 -46.11
C VAL A 9 3.21 25.44 -45.38
N GLY A 10 4.49 25.51 -45.79
CA GLY A 10 5.57 24.81 -45.09
C GLY A 10 5.75 25.26 -43.65
N VAL A 11 5.67 26.57 -43.38
CA VAL A 11 5.75 27.13 -42.02
C VAL A 11 4.55 26.69 -41.20
N LEU A 12 3.33 26.71 -41.75
CA LEU A 12 2.13 26.30 -41.06
C LEU A 12 2.16 24.80 -40.68
N VAL A 13 2.58 23.94 -41.61
CA VAL A 13 2.72 22.50 -41.35
C VAL A 13 3.80 22.26 -40.30
N GLY A 14 4.94 22.96 -40.36
CA GLY A 14 6.01 22.86 -39.37
C GLY A 14 5.53 23.28 -37.95
N ALA A 15 4.80 24.38 -37.86
CA ALA A 15 4.23 24.89 -36.59
C ALA A 15 3.22 23.91 -36.02
N LEU A 16 2.32 23.36 -36.82
CA LEU A 16 1.33 22.36 -36.37
C LEU A 16 2.02 21.08 -35.91
N THR A 17 3.00 20.57 -36.67
CA THR A 17 3.74 19.35 -36.27
C THR A 17 4.47 19.54 -34.95
N SER A 18 5.12 20.69 -34.75
CA SER A 18 5.82 21.03 -33.50
C SER A 18 4.83 21.15 -32.32
N PHE A 19 3.69 21.78 -32.53
CA PHE A 19 2.66 21.90 -31.51
C PHE A 19 2.11 20.53 -31.07
N PHE A 20 1.80 19.65 -32.02
CA PHE A 20 1.32 18.30 -31.70
C PHE A 20 2.39 17.47 -30.99
N ALA A 21 3.66 17.53 -31.46
CA ALA A 21 4.76 16.81 -30.82
C ALA A 21 4.99 17.27 -29.36
N THR A 22 4.97 18.58 -29.12
CA THR A 22 5.13 19.15 -27.78
C THR A 22 3.96 18.77 -26.87
N SER A 23 2.72 18.91 -27.35
CA SER A 23 1.51 18.54 -26.58
C SER A 23 1.48 17.05 -26.20
N MET A 24 1.90 16.16 -27.11
CA MET A 24 2.01 14.73 -26.81
C MET A 24 3.11 14.44 -25.78
N ALA A 25 4.25 15.10 -25.88
CA ALA A 25 5.36 14.95 -24.93
C ALA A 25 4.97 15.46 -23.52
N GLU A 26 4.28 16.59 -23.43
CA GLU A 26 3.80 17.16 -22.16
C GLU A 26 2.74 16.25 -21.48
N ARG A 27 1.78 15.73 -22.26
CA ARG A 27 0.79 14.77 -21.75
C ARG A 27 1.47 13.51 -21.22
N ALA A 28 2.46 12.97 -21.94
CA ALA A 28 3.21 11.81 -21.50
C ALA A 28 4.02 12.06 -20.22
N ARG A 29 4.61 13.25 -20.08
CA ARG A 29 5.31 13.68 -18.85
C ARG A 29 4.34 13.83 -17.69
N PHE A 30 3.21 14.48 -17.91
CA PHE A 30 2.18 14.67 -16.87
C PHE A 30 1.64 13.33 -16.34
N HIS A 31 1.32 12.39 -17.24
CA HIS A 31 0.89 11.05 -16.83
C HIS A 31 1.96 10.27 -16.06
N ARG A 32 3.23 10.41 -16.41
CA ARG A 32 4.34 9.80 -15.67
C ARG A 32 4.47 10.39 -14.26
N THR A 33 4.39 11.71 -14.14
CA THR A 33 4.48 12.40 -12.84
C THR A 33 3.31 12.02 -11.92
N LEU A 34 2.09 11.90 -12.46
CA LEU A 34 0.93 11.45 -11.69
C LEU A 34 1.11 9.99 -11.24
N ALA A 35 1.56 9.09 -12.11
CA ALA A 35 1.79 7.70 -11.76
C ALA A 35 2.82 7.56 -10.63
N THR A 36 3.94 8.29 -10.69
CA THR A 36 4.97 8.28 -9.63
C THR A 36 4.41 8.77 -8.29
N ARG A 37 3.60 9.83 -8.28
CA ARG A 37 2.98 10.33 -7.05
C ARG A 37 1.96 9.36 -6.44
N TRP A 38 1.26 8.59 -7.27
CA TRP A 38 0.35 7.55 -6.79
C TRP A 38 1.11 6.38 -6.17
N ASP A 39 2.22 5.96 -6.78
CA ASP A 39 3.05 4.88 -6.26
C ASP A 39 3.72 5.28 -4.94
N GLU A 40 4.19 6.53 -4.81
CA GLU A 40 4.71 7.08 -3.55
C GLU A 40 3.65 7.07 -2.45
N ARG A 41 2.44 7.57 -2.72
CA ARG A 41 1.33 7.55 -1.74
C ARG A 41 0.93 6.14 -1.31
N LYS A 42 0.89 5.19 -2.25
CA LYS A 42 0.65 3.78 -1.93
C LYS A 42 1.73 3.22 -1.02
N LEU A 43 2.98 3.49 -1.35
CA LEU A 43 4.12 3.02 -0.55
C LEU A 43 4.05 3.57 0.88
N ASP A 44 3.78 4.86 1.04
CA ASP A 44 3.62 5.49 2.35
C ASP A 44 2.47 4.86 3.14
N ALA A 45 1.31 4.65 2.51
CA ALA A 45 0.17 4.01 3.15
C ALA A 45 0.49 2.57 3.64
N TYR A 46 1.23 1.78 2.85
CA TYR A 46 1.71 0.47 3.28
C TYR A 46 2.64 0.55 4.48
N ILE A 47 3.63 1.45 4.43
CA ILE A 47 4.62 1.62 5.50
C ILE A 47 3.93 2.05 6.79
N GLU A 48 3.06 3.05 6.75
CA GLU A 48 2.34 3.56 7.91
C GLU A 48 1.44 2.50 8.54
N TYR A 49 0.66 1.80 7.74
CA TYR A 49 -0.22 0.73 8.21
C TYR A 49 0.57 -0.41 8.86
N ILE A 50 1.61 -0.92 8.19
CA ILE A 50 2.44 -2.01 8.72
C ILE A 50 3.17 -1.59 10.01
N SER A 51 3.64 -0.35 10.07
CA SER A 51 4.30 0.19 11.27
C SER A 51 3.33 0.25 12.44
N CYS A 52 2.10 0.73 12.19
CA CYS A 52 1.04 0.80 13.20
C CYS A 52 0.66 -0.58 13.73
N VAL A 53 0.49 -1.59 12.87
CA VAL A 53 0.24 -2.98 13.30
C VAL A 53 1.37 -3.51 14.19
N LYS A 54 2.64 -3.23 13.85
CA LYS A 54 3.79 -3.65 14.68
C LYS A 54 3.82 -2.96 16.04
N GLU A 55 3.44 -1.69 16.11
CA GLU A 55 3.32 -0.97 17.39
C GLU A 55 2.23 -1.58 18.27
N GLU A 56 1.09 -1.92 17.69
CA GLU A 56 -0.02 -2.57 18.39
C GLU A 56 0.36 -3.95 18.93
N VAL A 57 1.01 -4.79 18.11
CA VAL A 57 1.53 -6.09 18.55
C VAL A 57 2.57 -5.95 19.67
N ARG A 58 3.42 -4.91 19.61
CA ARG A 58 4.40 -4.63 20.66
C ARG A 58 3.71 -4.22 21.96
N ALA A 59 2.73 -3.31 21.90
CA ALA A 59 1.98 -2.84 23.06
C ALA A 59 1.18 -3.99 23.71
N SER A 60 0.52 -4.84 22.89
CA SER A 60 -0.14 -6.06 23.35
C SER A 60 0.81 -6.97 24.14
N ARG A 61 2.01 -7.22 23.60
CA ARG A 61 3.02 -8.01 24.30
C ARG A 61 3.42 -7.41 25.64
N GLN A 62 3.67 -6.10 25.69
CA GLN A 62 4.04 -5.40 26.91
C GLN A 62 2.93 -5.46 27.97
N ALA A 63 1.66 -5.32 27.56
CA ALA A 63 0.53 -5.41 28.45
C ALA A 63 0.43 -6.79 29.12
N ILE A 64 0.63 -7.86 28.34
CA ILE A 64 0.58 -9.24 28.88
C ILE A 64 1.77 -9.51 29.79
N GLU A 65 3.00 -9.16 29.37
CA GLU A 65 4.20 -9.36 30.17
C GLU A 65 4.16 -8.59 31.50
N ALA A 66 3.59 -7.39 31.51
CA ALA A 66 3.36 -6.65 32.77
C ALA A 66 2.32 -7.34 33.66
N GLY A 67 1.19 -7.78 33.08
CA GLY A 67 0.16 -8.51 33.82
C GLY A 67 0.67 -9.83 34.43
N GLU A 68 1.47 -10.60 33.68
CA GLU A 68 2.10 -11.85 34.18
C GLU A 68 3.06 -11.61 35.37
N ARG A 69 3.71 -10.42 35.42
CA ARG A 69 4.56 -10.02 36.53
C ARG A 69 3.78 -9.36 37.70
N GLY A 70 2.46 -9.16 37.56
CA GLY A 70 1.66 -8.43 38.52
C GLY A 70 1.96 -6.93 38.56
N GLU A 71 2.53 -6.39 37.50
CA GLU A 71 2.84 -4.97 37.30
C GLU A 71 1.63 -4.23 36.67
N ASP A 72 1.62 -2.90 36.82
CA ASP A 72 0.61 -2.07 36.15
C ASP A 72 0.81 -2.08 34.61
N ASN A 73 -0.20 -2.53 33.89
CA ASN A 73 -0.21 -2.61 32.43
C ASN A 73 -1.06 -1.51 31.77
N SER A 74 -1.58 -0.57 32.54
CA SER A 74 -2.51 0.47 32.07
C SER A 74 -1.91 1.32 30.95
N GLN A 75 -0.63 1.66 31.01
CA GLN A 75 0.06 2.39 29.96
C GLN A 75 0.13 1.57 28.66
N ALA A 76 0.52 0.31 28.73
CA ALA A 76 0.61 -0.55 27.54
C ALA A 76 -0.76 -0.77 26.88
N LEU A 77 -1.82 -0.93 27.68
CA LEU A 77 -3.20 -1.01 27.19
C LEU A 77 -3.64 0.30 26.52
N SER A 78 -3.26 1.46 27.08
CA SER A 78 -3.56 2.77 26.50
C SER A 78 -2.81 2.97 25.16
N GLU A 79 -1.53 2.58 25.07
CA GLU A 79 -0.76 2.61 23.83
C GLU A 79 -1.37 1.69 22.77
N MET A 80 -1.82 0.51 23.16
CA MET A 80 -2.51 -0.45 22.31
C MET A 80 -3.80 0.13 21.74
N ALA A 81 -4.65 0.73 22.57
CA ALA A 81 -5.90 1.36 22.13
C ALA A 81 -5.66 2.55 21.19
N ALA A 82 -4.63 3.35 21.46
CA ALA A 82 -4.24 4.44 20.56
C ALA A 82 -3.73 3.94 19.20
N ALA A 83 -2.95 2.86 19.20
CA ALA A 83 -2.48 2.23 17.95
C ALA A 83 -3.64 1.60 17.17
N GLU A 84 -4.61 0.97 17.84
CA GLU A 84 -5.83 0.42 17.22
C GLU A 84 -6.65 1.51 16.52
N ALA A 85 -6.93 2.62 17.21
CA ALA A 85 -7.67 3.73 16.62
C ALA A 85 -6.97 4.29 15.37
N ARG A 86 -5.63 4.41 15.39
CA ARG A 86 -4.85 4.86 14.26
C ARG A 86 -4.83 3.81 13.14
N ARG A 87 -4.68 2.53 13.46
CA ARG A 87 -4.71 1.43 12.49
C ARG A 87 -6.02 1.39 11.71
N SER A 88 -7.15 1.62 12.37
CA SER A 88 -8.46 1.64 11.74
C SER A 88 -8.52 2.68 10.59
N VAL A 89 -8.04 3.90 10.85
CA VAL A 89 -7.98 4.97 9.82
C VAL A 89 -7.01 4.62 8.68
N LEU A 90 -5.82 4.11 9.03
CA LEU A 90 -4.81 3.73 8.04
C LEU A 90 -5.28 2.55 7.17
N PHE A 91 -6.03 1.61 7.73
CA PHE A 91 -6.62 0.49 7.01
C PHE A 91 -7.58 0.96 5.91
N GLU A 92 -8.49 1.86 6.22
CA GLU A 92 -9.43 2.41 5.23
C GLU A 92 -8.69 3.11 4.08
N GLY A 93 -7.69 3.94 4.42
CA GLY A 93 -6.84 4.61 3.43
C GLY A 93 -6.09 3.62 2.54
N LEU A 94 -5.56 2.56 3.11
CA LEU A 94 -4.84 1.52 2.39
C LEU A 94 -5.75 0.74 1.43
N VAL A 95 -6.93 0.33 1.89
CA VAL A 95 -7.92 -0.40 1.05
C VAL A 95 -8.37 0.43 -0.16
N LEU A 96 -8.52 1.75 0.02
CA LEU A 96 -8.88 2.65 -1.10
C LEU A 96 -7.78 2.81 -2.16
N LEU A 97 -6.52 2.69 -1.76
CA LEU A 97 -5.38 2.91 -2.64
C LEU A 97 -4.86 1.63 -3.30
N SER A 98 -5.05 0.48 -2.66
CA SER A 98 -4.46 -0.81 -3.08
C SER A 98 -5.33 -1.54 -4.09
N ASN A 99 -4.71 -2.50 -4.82
CA ASN A 99 -5.45 -3.44 -5.63
C ASN A 99 -6.18 -4.48 -4.77
N GLU A 100 -7.08 -5.26 -5.37
CA GLU A 100 -7.92 -6.23 -4.67
C GLU A 100 -7.09 -7.25 -3.85
N ALA A 101 -6.03 -7.80 -4.43
CA ALA A 101 -5.18 -8.79 -3.73
C ALA A 101 -4.48 -8.21 -2.50
N ALA A 102 -4.04 -6.95 -2.56
CA ALA A 102 -3.42 -6.28 -1.43
C ALA A 102 -4.46 -5.84 -0.39
N ALA A 103 -5.65 -5.42 -0.83
CA ALA A 103 -6.77 -5.13 0.06
C ALA A 103 -7.22 -6.38 0.84
N ASP A 104 -7.30 -7.55 0.20
CA ASP A 104 -7.63 -8.82 0.86
C ASP A 104 -6.55 -9.23 1.88
N ALA A 105 -5.28 -9.05 1.51
CA ALA A 105 -4.18 -9.30 2.44
C ALA A 105 -4.22 -8.34 3.64
N ALA A 106 -4.57 -7.07 3.43
CA ALA A 106 -4.74 -6.09 4.51
C ALA A 106 -5.92 -6.44 5.42
N ARG A 107 -7.05 -6.92 4.86
CA ARG A 107 -8.19 -7.42 5.66
C ARG A 107 -7.78 -8.60 6.54
N SER A 108 -6.97 -9.52 6.02
CA SER A 108 -6.44 -10.64 6.81
C SER A 108 -5.56 -10.15 7.96
N VAL A 109 -4.65 -9.19 7.72
CA VAL A 109 -3.84 -8.59 8.80
C VAL A 109 -4.75 -7.94 9.83
N ASN A 110 -5.73 -7.15 9.39
CA ASN A 110 -6.68 -6.46 10.26
C ASN A 110 -7.39 -7.44 11.18
N GLN A 111 -7.92 -8.55 10.64
CA GLN A 111 -8.62 -9.59 11.42
C GLN A 111 -7.68 -10.25 12.45
N ARG A 112 -6.47 -10.66 12.04
CA ARG A 112 -5.52 -11.31 12.96
C ARG A 112 -5.04 -10.39 14.07
N THR A 113 -4.93 -9.11 13.78
CA THR A 113 -4.59 -8.10 14.80
C THR A 113 -5.74 -7.92 15.77
N TRP A 114 -6.99 -7.92 15.30
CA TRP A 114 -8.18 -7.92 16.18
C TRP A 114 -8.23 -9.14 17.09
N ASP A 115 -8.01 -10.34 16.55
CA ASP A 115 -7.99 -11.58 17.32
C ASP A 115 -6.96 -11.50 18.47
N LEU A 116 -5.78 -10.92 18.21
CA LEU A 116 -4.72 -10.71 19.21
C LEU A 116 -5.15 -9.68 20.26
N LEU A 117 -5.80 -8.59 19.83
CA LEU A 117 -6.23 -7.50 20.71
C LEU A 117 -7.29 -7.95 21.70
N GLU A 118 -8.36 -8.55 21.17
CA GLU A 118 -9.48 -9.07 21.95
C GLU A 118 -8.98 -10.03 23.03
N TRP A 119 -8.09 -10.93 22.64
CA TRP A 119 -7.48 -11.86 23.59
C TRP A 119 -6.56 -11.17 24.60
N THR A 120 -5.87 -10.09 24.25
CA THR A 120 -5.02 -9.33 25.18
C THR A 120 -5.81 -8.66 26.30
N LEU A 121 -7.05 -8.28 26.03
CA LEU A 121 -7.93 -7.64 27.00
C LEU A 121 -8.48 -8.61 28.07
N ASP A 122 -8.61 -9.91 27.75
CA ASP A 122 -9.05 -10.94 28.68
C ASP A 122 -8.22 -12.23 28.50
N PRO A 123 -6.95 -12.21 28.92
CA PRO A 123 -6.05 -13.34 28.75
C PRO A 123 -6.39 -14.47 29.74
N GLY A 124 -6.68 -15.67 29.21
CA GLY A 124 -6.92 -16.87 30.02
C GLY A 124 -5.63 -17.43 30.65
N ALA A 125 -5.74 -18.59 31.31
CA ALA A 125 -4.67 -19.22 32.10
C ALA A 125 -3.40 -19.61 31.31
N GLU A 126 -3.48 -19.76 29.97
CA GLU A 126 -2.33 -20.09 29.09
C GLU A 126 -1.86 -18.88 28.27
N ALA A 127 -1.74 -17.74 28.95
CA ALA A 127 -1.54 -16.45 28.31
C ALA A 127 -0.35 -16.40 27.33
N SER A 128 0.84 -16.83 27.69
CA SER A 128 2.03 -16.66 26.85
C SER A 128 2.06 -17.59 25.64
N ALA A 129 1.56 -18.83 25.77
CA ALA A 129 1.50 -19.77 24.64
C ALA A 129 0.53 -19.28 23.55
N ARG A 130 -0.68 -18.89 23.95
CA ARG A 130 -1.70 -18.38 23.02
C ARG A 130 -1.29 -17.08 22.35
N ARG A 131 -0.66 -16.17 23.10
CA ARG A 131 -0.08 -14.94 22.54
C ARG A 131 0.91 -15.24 21.42
N SER A 132 1.82 -16.21 21.66
CA SER A 132 2.83 -16.57 20.68
C SER A 132 2.19 -17.09 19.40
N GLU A 133 1.17 -17.92 19.51
CA GLU A 133 0.40 -18.43 18.37
C GLU A 133 -0.26 -17.28 17.57
N LEU A 134 -1.01 -16.41 18.26
CA LEU A 134 -1.68 -15.26 17.61
C LEU A 134 -0.68 -14.30 16.98
N SER A 135 0.45 -14.04 17.61
CA SER A 135 1.50 -13.19 17.06
C SER A 135 2.11 -13.78 15.77
N ILE A 136 2.29 -15.11 15.72
CA ILE A 136 2.74 -15.80 14.49
C ILE A 136 1.73 -15.60 13.37
N LEU A 137 0.44 -15.74 13.63
CA LEU A 137 -0.60 -15.52 12.63
C LEU A 137 -0.62 -14.09 12.08
N VAL A 138 -0.38 -13.07 12.94
CA VAL A 138 -0.23 -11.68 12.48
C VAL A 138 1.00 -11.54 11.58
N ILE A 139 2.15 -12.14 11.95
CA ILE A 139 3.38 -12.10 11.16
C ILE A 139 3.18 -12.75 9.79
N GLU A 140 2.51 -13.89 9.72
CA GLU A 140 2.19 -14.58 8.46
C GLU A 140 1.29 -13.74 7.56
N ALA A 141 0.26 -13.10 8.13
CA ALA A 141 -0.60 -12.18 7.42
C ALA A 141 0.17 -10.96 6.90
N LEU A 142 1.06 -10.37 7.71
CA LEU A 142 1.96 -9.28 7.29
C LEU A 142 2.89 -9.70 6.15
N ASN A 143 3.45 -10.91 6.19
CA ASN A 143 4.28 -11.43 5.11
C ASN A 143 3.48 -11.58 3.80
N THR A 144 2.22 -11.95 3.90
CA THR A 144 1.31 -12.03 2.75
C THR A 144 1.03 -10.63 2.19
N LEU A 145 0.74 -9.66 3.06
CA LEU A 145 0.56 -8.26 2.68
C LEU A 145 1.82 -7.69 2.01
N HIS A 146 3.02 -7.97 2.53
CA HIS A 146 4.28 -7.54 1.90
C HIS A 146 4.44 -8.07 0.47
N ARG A 147 4.05 -9.33 0.20
CA ARG A 147 4.09 -9.89 -1.15
C ARG A 147 3.08 -9.22 -2.08
N ALA A 148 1.86 -9.02 -1.59
CA ALA A 148 0.80 -8.37 -2.34
C ALA A 148 1.15 -6.89 -2.64
N ALA A 149 1.66 -6.15 -1.65
CA ALA A 149 2.11 -4.77 -1.81
C ALA A 149 3.23 -4.63 -2.86
N ARG A 150 4.24 -5.51 -2.83
CA ARG A 150 5.28 -5.52 -3.87
C ARG A 150 4.72 -5.77 -5.27
N SER A 151 3.72 -6.64 -5.40
CA SER A 151 3.05 -6.89 -6.68
C SER A 151 2.21 -5.69 -7.12
N ASP A 152 1.53 -5.02 -6.19
CA ASP A 152 0.71 -3.84 -6.45
C ASP A 152 1.55 -2.66 -6.91
N LEU A 153 2.65 -2.36 -6.23
CA LEU A 153 3.61 -1.31 -6.60
C LEU A 153 4.34 -1.63 -7.92
N ALA A 154 4.62 -2.91 -8.22
CA ALA A 154 5.25 -3.31 -9.48
C ALA A 154 4.30 -3.26 -10.69
N MET A 155 2.98 -3.31 -10.49
CA MET A 155 2.00 -3.15 -11.56
C MET A 155 1.92 -1.72 -12.09
N GLY A 156 2.42 -0.73 -11.36
CA GLY A 156 2.60 0.65 -11.83
C GLY A 156 3.76 0.84 -12.82
N ASP A 157 4.60 -0.18 -13.07
CA ASP A 157 5.70 -0.09 -14.05
C ASP A 157 5.19 -0.23 -15.49
N PRO A 158 5.19 0.87 -16.30
CA PRO A 158 4.68 0.85 -17.68
C PRO A 158 5.46 -0.11 -18.59
N ARG A 159 6.64 -0.58 -18.19
CA ARG A 159 7.44 -1.55 -18.96
C ARG A 159 6.82 -2.95 -18.99
N ARG A 160 5.97 -3.31 -18.02
CA ARG A 160 5.25 -4.59 -18.00
C ARG A 160 3.96 -4.57 -18.85
N ALA A 161 3.33 -3.42 -19.03
CA ALA A 161 2.13 -3.28 -19.87
C ALA A 161 2.41 -3.54 -21.36
N THR A 162 3.64 -3.28 -21.85
CA THR A 162 4.03 -3.49 -23.25
C THR A 162 4.39 -4.94 -23.55
N GLY A 163 4.80 -5.74 -22.57
CA GLY A 163 5.15 -7.16 -22.74
C GLY A 163 3.95 -8.09 -22.98
N ARG A 164 2.76 -7.73 -22.49
CA ARG A 164 1.58 -8.60 -22.58
C ARG A 164 0.84 -8.56 -23.93
N ARG A 165 1.19 -7.62 -24.83
CA ARG A 165 0.58 -7.50 -26.17
C ARG A 165 1.27 -8.33 -27.26
N ARG A 166 2.35 -9.07 -26.97
CA ARG A 166 3.11 -9.83 -27.99
C ARG A 166 2.86 -11.34 -28.00
N ALA A 167 1.84 -11.84 -27.32
CA ALA A 167 1.48 -13.25 -27.39
C ALA A 167 0.09 -13.43 -28.04
N THR A 168 -0.01 -13.09 -29.34
CA THR A 168 -1.06 -13.66 -30.19
C THR A 168 -0.35 -14.61 -31.15
N PRO A 169 -0.54 -15.94 -31.04
CA PRO A 169 -0.05 -16.84 -32.07
C PRO A 169 -0.91 -16.66 -33.33
N ALA A 170 -0.27 -16.38 -34.45
CA ALA A 170 -0.89 -16.49 -35.75
C ALA A 170 -1.17 -17.98 -36.03
N LEU A 171 -2.41 -18.27 -36.39
CA LEU A 171 -2.81 -19.46 -37.14
C LEU A 171 -2.66 -19.18 -38.63
#